data_1dba74a4aedd5117d3860601032a682f
#
_entry.id   1dba74a4aedd5117d3860601032a682f
#
_cell.length_a   1.000
_cell.length_b   1.000
_cell.length_c   1.000
_cell.angle_alpha   90.00
_cell.angle_beta   90.00
_cell.angle_gamma   90.00
#
_symmetry.space_group_name_H-M   'P 1'
#
loop_
_entity.id
_entity.type
_entity.pdbx_description
1 polymer ?
#
loop_
_entity_poly.entity_id
_entity_poly.type
_entity_poly.pdbx_seq_one_letter_code
_entity_poly.pdbx_strand_id
1 'polypeptide(L)'
;RVIGYVSIAIILILLAVWALLIYVELNLIALNAFDLTLTLPGIAGVILSIGMAVDANVIIYARIEEEIGAGKTVHAAIRDGFKKAASAILDGNVTTLIAAAVLYALASGSVRGFAMTLALGIVLSMFSAMVVSRLLVNSLYGMGLKDAKYYGTKKERKGFPFVEKRKIFFTISCILLLAVPASMIFMHQTKGSALNFGLDFKGGTSINVPFNEDYSIEELDKEVEPVVEGVTKDSNIQMTKVVGGNNVIIKTRSLTLEEREQVYQAMADNFGVDTSEITFDNISSTVSKEMSQNAMKAVIIAVVCMLLYIWIRFRDIRFASSAILALMHDIAIVFGFYVVSRISVGSTFIACMLTILGYSINSTIVIFDRIRENTKGSRAKLDEIVNESITQTL
;
A
#
# COMPACT_ATOMS: atom_id res chain seq x y z
N ARG A 1 -23.49 -32.82 -10.92
CA ARG A 1 -23.50 -31.65 -9.98
C ARG A 1 -22.12 -31.00 -9.86
N VAL A 2 -21.03 -31.77 -9.65
CA VAL A 2 -19.66 -31.23 -9.56
C VAL A 2 -19.24 -30.47 -10.82
N ILE A 3 -19.52 -31.04 -12.00
CA ILE A 3 -19.23 -30.40 -13.30
C ILE A 3 -19.94 -29.04 -13.43
N GLY A 4 -21.20 -28.94 -12.97
CA GLY A 4 -21.93 -27.66 -12.97
C GLY A 4 -21.30 -26.59 -12.09
N TYR A 5 -20.82 -26.94 -10.89
CA TYR A 5 -20.13 -25.99 -10.00
C TYR A 5 -18.78 -25.53 -10.57
N VAL A 6 -18.04 -26.46 -11.17
CA VAL A 6 -16.75 -26.13 -11.84
C VAL A 6 -16.97 -25.20 -13.02
N SER A 7 -17.99 -25.45 -13.86
CA SER A 7 -18.30 -24.55 -15.00
C SER A 7 -18.69 -23.15 -14.54
N ILE A 8 -19.44 -23.02 -13.43
CA ILE A 8 -19.85 -21.72 -12.87
C ILE A 8 -18.63 -20.99 -12.31
N ALA A 9 -17.78 -21.67 -11.55
CA ALA A 9 -16.55 -21.08 -11.04
C ALA A 9 -15.66 -20.56 -12.19
N ILE A 10 -15.53 -21.31 -13.25
CA ILE A 10 -14.79 -20.90 -14.46
C ILE A 10 -15.42 -19.64 -15.08
N ILE A 11 -16.73 -19.57 -15.23
CA ILE A 11 -17.40 -18.39 -15.80
C ILE A 11 -17.19 -17.16 -14.93
N LEU A 12 -17.30 -17.28 -13.60
CA LEU A 12 -17.05 -16.17 -12.67
C LEU A 12 -15.60 -15.70 -12.70
N ILE A 13 -14.66 -16.64 -12.77
CA ILE A 13 -13.23 -16.32 -12.91
C ILE A 13 -12.97 -15.60 -14.24
N LEU A 14 -13.54 -16.09 -15.35
CA LEU A 14 -13.39 -15.45 -16.66
C LEU A 14 -13.95 -14.03 -16.66
N LEU A 15 -15.08 -13.79 -16.00
CA LEU A 15 -15.64 -12.43 -15.90
C LEU A 15 -14.81 -11.50 -15.02
N ALA A 16 -14.28 -12.02 -13.93
CA ALA A 16 -13.35 -11.25 -13.11
C ALA A 16 -12.08 -10.90 -13.90
N VAL A 17 -11.55 -11.83 -14.67
CA VAL A 17 -10.42 -11.60 -15.59
C VAL A 17 -10.77 -10.57 -16.67
N TRP A 18 -11.95 -10.66 -17.29
CA TRP A 18 -12.40 -9.68 -18.28
C TRP A 18 -12.54 -8.26 -17.68
N ALA A 19 -13.15 -8.15 -16.50
CA ALA A 19 -13.26 -6.87 -15.81
C ALA A 19 -11.88 -6.29 -15.48
N LEU A 20 -10.94 -7.14 -15.07
CA LEU A 20 -9.55 -6.76 -14.80
C LEU A 20 -8.83 -6.31 -16.09
N LEU A 21 -8.98 -7.03 -17.19
CA LEU A 21 -8.37 -6.65 -18.47
C LEU A 21 -8.88 -5.28 -18.94
N ILE A 22 -10.20 -5.06 -18.91
CA ILE A 22 -10.80 -3.76 -19.26
C ILE A 22 -10.24 -2.65 -18.34
N TYR A 23 -10.09 -2.93 -17.05
CA TYR A 23 -9.51 -1.98 -16.11
C TYR A 23 -8.04 -1.65 -16.46
N VAL A 24 -7.22 -2.65 -16.79
CA VAL A 24 -5.82 -2.45 -17.20
C VAL A 24 -5.74 -1.65 -18.49
N GLU A 25 -6.55 -1.98 -19.49
CA GLU A 25 -6.63 -1.23 -20.75
C GLU A 25 -7.00 0.24 -20.52
N LEU A 26 -8.02 0.50 -19.68
CA LEU A 26 -8.41 1.86 -19.32
C LEU A 26 -7.27 2.64 -18.64
N ASN A 27 -6.49 1.98 -17.77
CA ASN A 27 -5.31 2.61 -17.16
C ASN A 27 -4.25 2.96 -18.21
N LEU A 28 -3.95 2.04 -19.15
CA LEU A 28 -2.96 2.29 -20.20
C LEU A 28 -3.41 3.42 -21.14
N ILE A 29 -4.68 3.45 -21.52
CA ILE A 29 -5.27 4.53 -22.32
C ILE A 29 -5.16 5.86 -21.57
N ALA A 30 -5.51 5.89 -20.29
CA ALA A 30 -5.46 7.10 -19.50
C ALA A 30 -4.03 7.61 -19.28
N LEU A 31 -3.07 6.71 -19.00
CA LEU A 31 -1.66 7.06 -18.89
C LEU A 31 -1.14 7.72 -20.16
N ASN A 32 -1.51 7.17 -21.33
CA ASN A 32 -1.15 7.73 -22.63
C ASN A 32 -1.87 9.07 -22.89
N ALA A 33 -3.18 9.14 -22.63
CA ALA A 33 -3.99 10.33 -22.89
C ALA A 33 -3.54 11.56 -22.04
N PHE A 34 -3.03 11.33 -20.86
CA PHE A 34 -2.50 12.36 -19.96
C PHE A 34 -0.98 12.55 -20.06
N ASP A 35 -0.32 11.89 -21.00
CA ASP A 35 1.14 11.92 -21.20
C ASP A 35 1.92 11.70 -19.90
N LEU A 36 1.49 10.71 -19.12
CA LEU A 36 2.08 10.40 -17.82
C LEU A 36 3.29 9.50 -17.96
N THR A 37 4.43 9.96 -17.51
CA THR A 37 5.65 9.15 -17.46
C THR A 37 5.49 8.03 -16.43
N LEU A 38 5.59 6.79 -16.89
CA LEU A 38 5.51 5.61 -16.03
C LEU A 38 6.85 5.41 -15.31
N THR A 39 6.90 5.81 -14.04
CA THR A 39 8.05 5.59 -13.16
C THR A 39 7.94 4.24 -12.45
N LEU A 40 9.05 3.71 -11.93
CA LEU A 40 9.03 2.45 -11.15
C LEU A 40 8.04 2.50 -9.97
N PRO A 41 7.99 3.56 -9.13
CA PRO A 41 6.91 3.72 -8.15
C PRO A 41 5.53 3.87 -8.80
N GLY A 42 5.42 4.47 -9.98
CA GLY A 42 4.16 4.59 -10.73
C GLY A 42 3.58 3.23 -11.13
N ILE A 43 4.42 2.29 -11.54
CA ILE A 43 4.02 0.88 -11.78
C ILE A 43 3.42 0.27 -10.51
N ALA A 44 4.07 0.48 -9.35
CA ALA A 44 3.55 0.01 -8.07
C ALA A 44 2.17 0.60 -7.75
N GLY A 45 1.93 1.88 -8.09
CA GLY A 45 0.63 2.55 -7.96
C GLY A 45 -0.46 1.88 -8.81
N VAL A 46 -0.15 1.53 -10.06
CA VAL A 46 -1.06 0.78 -10.94
C VAL A 46 -1.37 -0.60 -10.37
N ILE A 47 -0.35 -1.37 -9.95
CA ILE A 47 -0.54 -2.72 -9.37
C ILE A 47 -1.42 -2.67 -8.12
N LEU A 48 -1.19 -1.68 -7.26
CA LEU A 48 -2.01 -1.49 -6.06
C LEU A 48 -3.47 -1.17 -6.41
N SER A 49 -3.69 -0.31 -7.38
CA SER A 49 -5.05 0.06 -7.81
C SER A 49 -5.81 -1.12 -8.45
N ILE A 50 -5.10 -2.09 -9.05
CA ILE A 50 -5.67 -3.38 -9.46
C ILE A 50 -6.22 -4.13 -8.24
N GLY A 51 -5.44 -4.21 -7.16
CA GLY A 51 -5.89 -4.84 -5.91
C GLY A 51 -7.17 -4.20 -5.36
N MET A 52 -7.23 -2.86 -5.35
CA MET A 52 -8.41 -2.11 -4.91
C MET A 52 -9.61 -2.30 -5.82
N ALA A 53 -9.42 -2.47 -7.13
CA ALA A 53 -10.50 -2.77 -8.07
C ALA A 53 -11.12 -4.14 -7.79
N VAL A 54 -10.29 -5.14 -7.46
CA VAL A 54 -10.76 -6.48 -7.05
C VAL A 54 -11.53 -6.38 -5.74
N ASP A 55 -11.01 -5.66 -4.75
CA ASP A 55 -11.63 -5.48 -3.42
C ASP A 55 -13.04 -4.84 -3.53
N ALA A 56 -13.18 -3.80 -4.37
CA ALA A 56 -14.48 -3.20 -4.65
C ALA A 56 -15.51 -4.21 -5.19
N ASN A 57 -15.09 -5.11 -6.09
CA ASN A 57 -15.96 -6.17 -6.61
C ASN A 57 -16.35 -7.20 -5.53
N VAL A 58 -15.43 -7.54 -4.64
CA VAL A 58 -15.71 -8.44 -3.50
C VAL A 58 -16.79 -7.86 -2.60
N ILE A 59 -16.71 -6.56 -2.27
CA ILE A 59 -17.73 -5.85 -1.49
C ILE A 59 -19.08 -5.89 -2.20
N ILE A 60 -19.14 -5.65 -3.52
CA ILE A 60 -20.39 -5.71 -4.30
C ILE A 60 -21.01 -7.10 -4.24
N TYR A 61 -20.21 -8.14 -4.48
CA TYR A 61 -20.70 -9.51 -4.52
C TYR A 61 -21.18 -9.98 -3.15
N ALA A 62 -20.47 -9.62 -2.07
CA ALA A 62 -20.92 -9.90 -0.71
C ALA A 62 -22.28 -9.24 -0.41
N ARG A 63 -22.50 -8.01 -0.88
CA ARG A 63 -23.81 -7.32 -0.72
C ARG A 63 -24.92 -7.95 -1.54
N ILE A 64 -24.64 -8.44 -2.77
CA ILE A 64 -25.62 -9.18 -3.57
C ILE A 64 -26.01 -10.48 -2.88
N GLU A 65 -25.03 -11.22 -2.35
CA GLU A 65 -25.27 -12.47 -1.61
C GLU A 65 -26.12 -12.24 -0.35
N GLU A 66 -25.89 -11.14 0.37
CA GLU A 66 -26.71 -10.76 1.53
C GLU A 66 -28.16 -10.47 1.14
N GLU A 67 -28.40 -9.75 0.05
CA GLU A 67 -29.74 -9.42 -0.41
C GLU A 67 -30.50 -10.68 -0.89
N ILE A 68 -29.80 -11.65 -1.50
CA ILE A 68 -30.35 -12.96 -1.83
C ILE A 68 -30.68 -13.76 -0.56
N GLY A 69 -29.79 -13.78 0.42
CA GLY A 69 -30.00 -14.42 1.71
C GLY A 69 -31.19 -13.81 2.49
N ALA A 70 -31.49 -12.53 2.28
CA ALA A 70 -32.68 -11.86 2.80
C ALA A 70 -33.98 -12.21 2.05
N GLY A 71 -33.94 -13.11 1.06
CA GLY A 71 -35.11 -13.60 0.33
C GLY A 71 -35.53 -12.76 -0.87
N LYS A 72 -34.67 -11.83 -1.34
CA LYS A 72 -34.97 -11.05 -2.55
C LYS A 72 -34.73 -11.87 -3.81
N THR A 73 -35.44 -11.49 -4.88
CA THR A 73 -35.16 -12.04 -6.20
C THR A 73 -33.77 -11.63 -6.68
N VAL A 74 -33.10 -12.43 -7.49
CA VAL A 74 -31.74 -12.17 -7.97
C VAL A 74 -31.64 -10.78 -8.64
N HIS A 75 -32.61 -10.40 -9.46
CA HIS A 75 -32.64 -9.07 -10.10
C HIS A 75 -32.68 -7.92 -9.08
N ALA A 76 -33.54 -8.04 -8.06
CA ALA A 76 -33.63 -7.04 -6.98
C ALA A 76 -32.35 -7.03 -6.14
N ALA A 77 -31.80 -8.21 -5.85
CA ALA A 77 -30.57 -8.35 -5.08
C ALA A 77 -29.35 -7.72 -5.81
N ILE A 78 -29.23 -7.89 -7.12
CA ILE A 78 -28.18 -7.23 -7.91
C ILE A 78 -28.34 -5.70 -7.79
N ARG A 79 -29.52 -5.16 -8.05
CA ARG A 79 -29.76 -3.71 -7.98
C ARG A 79 -29.45 -3.13 -6.60
N ASP A 80 -29.96 -3.77 -5.56
CA ASP A 80 -29.86 -3.27 -4.19
C ASP A 80 -28.46 -3.50 -3.61
N GLY A 81 -27.78 -4.60 -4.00
CA GLY A 81 -26.39 -4.90 -3.66
C GLY A 81 -25.42 -3.84 -4.19
N PHE A 82 -25.52 -3.49 -5.48
CA PHE A 82 -24.72 -2.39 -6.05
C PHE A 82 -25.00 -1.05 -5.35
N LYS A 83 -26.26 -0.76 -5.04
CA LYS A 83 -26.63 0.49 -4.36
C LYS A 83 -26.05 0.57 -2.94
N LYS A 84 -26.06 -0.54 -2.18
CA LYS A 84 -25.52 -0.58 -0.83
C LYS A 84 -23.99 -0.56 -0.83
N ALA A 85 -23.35 -1.30 -1.74
CA ALA A 85 -21.91 -1.33 -1.88
C ALA A 85 -21.32 0.03 -2.28
N ALA A 86 -22.04 0.82 -3.10
CA ALA A 86 -21.57 2.10 -3.62
C ALA A 86 -21.07 3.05 -2.52
N SER A 87 -21.77 3.14 -1.40
CA SER A 87 -21.37 4.02 -0.28
C SER A 87 -20.03 3.59 0.31
N ALA A 88 -19.86 2.31 0.63
CA ALA A 88 -18.62 1.80 1.22
C ALA A 88 -17.43 1.93 0.25
N ILE A 89 -17.65 1.63 -1.03
CA ILE A 89 -16.61 1.75 -2.07
C ILE A 89 -16.19 3.21 -2.25
N LEU A 90 -17.14 4.15 -2.32
CA LEU A 90 -16.83 5.57 -2.44
C LEU A 90 -16.06 6.08 -1.22
N ASP A 91 -16.53 5.76 -0.02
CA ASP A 91 -15.91 6.23 1.22
C ASP A 91 -14.48 5.73 1.38
N GLY A 92 -14.23 4.45 1.11
CA GLY A 92 -12.89 3.87 1.18
C GLY A 92 -11.93 4.45 0.14
N ASN A 93 -12.39 4.64 -1.09
CA ASN A 93 -11.56 5.19 -2.15
C ASN A 93 -11.29 6.70 -1.99
N VAL A 94 -12.24 7.48 -1.43
CA VAL A 94 -12.02 8.90 -1.15
C VAL A 94 -10.89 9.11 -0.15
N THR A 95 -10.75 8.26 0.87
CA THR A 95 -9.63 8.36 1.82
C THR A 95 -8.28 8.13 1.15
N THR A 96 -8.20 7.16 0.24
CA THR A 96 -6.97 6.90 -0.52
C THR A 96 -6.71 8.00 -1.55
N LEU A 97 -7.75 8.59 -2.17
CA LEU A 97 -7.61 9.76 -3.04
C LEU A 97 -7.10 10.99 -2.27
N ILE A 98 -7.52 11.20 -1.02
CA ILE A 98 -6.97 12.26 -0.16
C ILE A 98 -5.47 12.05 0.04
N ALA A 99 -5.04 10.83 0.37
CA ALA A 99 -3.61 10.51 0.51
C ALA A 99 -2.83 10.77 -0.80
N ALA A 100 -3.37 10.32 -1.93
CA ALA A 100 -2.76 10.54 -3.24
C ALA A 100 -2.68 12.04 -3.60
N ALA A 101 -3.72 12.82 -3.33
CA ALA A 101 -3.74 14.26 -3.59
C ALA A 101 -2.72 15.02 -2.74
N VAL A 102 -2.61 14.70 -1.45
CA VAL A 102 -1.61 15.29 -0.55
C VAL A 102 -0.20 14.94 -1.01
N LEU A 103 0.01 13.67 -1.38
CA LEU A 103 1.30 13.21 -1.89
C LEU A 103 1.67 13.92 -3.20
N TYR A 104 0.72 14.05 -4.12
CA TYR A 104 0.92 14.78 -5.38
C TYR A 104 1.32 16.25 -5.16
N ALA A 105 0.70 16.90 -4.18
CA ALA A 105 0.95 18.31 -3.89
C ALA A 105 2.31 18.57 -3.21
N LEU A 106 2.78 17.64 -2.37
CA LEU A 106 3.97 17.85 -1.53
C LEU A 106 5.19 17.04 -1.96
N ALA A 107 5.02 15.98 -2.73
CA ALA A 107 6.13 15.18 -3.23
C ALA A 107 6.68 15.72 -4.56
N SER A 108 7.91 15.33 -4.86
CA SER A 108 8.62 15.64 -6.10
C SER A 108 9.07 14.37 -6.82
N GLY A 109 9.54 14.50 -8.05
CA GLY A 109 10.13 13.42 -8.82
C GLY A 109 9.21 12.19 -8.99
N SER A 110 9.77 11.01 -8.84
CA SER A 110 9.09 9.73 -9.06
C SER A 110 7.91 9.47 -8.12
N VAL A 111 7.93 10.04 -6.91
CA VAL A 111 6.83 9.89 -5.93
C VAL A 111 5.59 10.67 -6.36
N ARG A 112 5.77 11.81 -7.02
CA ARG A 112 4.65 12.57 -7.62
C ARG A 112 4.00 11.77 -8.75
N GLY A 113 4.83 11.07 -9.57
CA GLY A 113 4.34 10.14 -10.60
C GLY A 113 3.53 8.99 -9.99
N PHE A 114 4.01 8.39 -8.90
CA PHE A 114 3.26 7.39 -8.15
C PHE A 114 1.89 7.90 -7.67
N ALA A 115 1.86 9.10 -7.06
CA ALA A 115 0.61 9.69 -6.57
C ALA A 115 -0.42 9.89 -7.68
N MET A 116 0.03 10.32 -8.86
CA MET A 116 -0.82 10.54 -10.04
C MET A 116 -1.37 9.22 -10.58
N THR A 117 -0.51 8.21 -10.77
CA THR A 117 -0.93 6.89 -11.25
C THR A 117 -1.87 6.20 -10.26
N LEU A 118 -1.63 6.33 -8.96
CA LEU A 118 -2.49 5.84 -7.91
C LEU A 118 -3.88 6.51 -7.96
N ALA A 119 -3.93 7.84 -8.01
CA ALA A 119 -5.18 8.59 -8.08
C ALA A 119 -6.01 8.20 -9.31
N LEU A 120 -5.36 8.15 -10.48
CA LEU A 120 -5.99 7.73 -11.73
C LEU A 120 -6.52 6.29 -11.62
N GLY A 121 -5.69 5.37 -11.13
CA GLY A 121 -6.08 3.98 -10.93
C GLY A 121 -7.28 3.81 -10.00
N ILE A 122 -7.35 4.60 -8.91
CA ILE A 122 -8.50 4.58 -7.99
C ILE A 122 -9.78 5.05 -8.70
N VAL A 123 -9.72 6.15 -9.44
CA VAL A 123 -10.90 6.66 -10.16
C VAL A 123 -11.38 5.63 -11.19
N LEU A 124 -10.46 5.02 -11.94
CA LEU A 124 -10.79 3.99 -12.93
C LEU A 124 -11.28 2.70 -12.27
N SER A 125 -10.75 2.33 -11.09
CA SER A 125 -11.23 1.15 -10.35
C SER A 125 -12.67 1.34 -9.87
N MET A 126 -13.02 2.53 -9.38
CA MET A 126 -14.39 2.88 -8.99
C MET A 126 -15.32 2.83 -10.21
N PHE A 127 -14.90 3.37 -11.35
CA PHE A 127 -15.66 3.30 -12.59
C PHE A 127 -15.86 1.83 -13.03
N SER A 128 -14.80 1.04 -13.05
CA SER A 128 -14.86 -0.37 -13.40
C SER A 128 -15.79 -1.16 -12.49
N ALA A 129 -15.69 -0.99 -11.17
CA ALA A 129 -16.54 -1.68 -10.21
C ALA A 129 -18.02 -1.29 -10.33
N MET A 130 -18.32 0.02 -10.46
CA MET A 130 -19.70 0.51 -10.44
C MET A 130 -20.42 0.43 -11.77
N VAL A 131 -19.69 0.51 -12.90
CA VAL A 131 -20.26 0.52 -14.24
C VAL A 131 -19.99 -0.81 -14.96
N VAL A 132 -18.72 -1.19 -15.14
CA VAL A 132 -18.36 -2.36 -15.94
C VAL A 132 -18.86 -3.64 -15.27
N SER A 133 -18.57 -3.83 -13.98
CA SER A 133 -19.02 -5.02 -13.24
C SER A 133 -20.53 -5.11 -13.17
N ARG A 134 -21.23 -3.97 -13.05
CA ARG A 134 -22.69 -3.93 -13.07
C ARG A 134 -23.26 -4.37 -14.42
N LEU A 135 -22.68 -3.91 -15.51
CA LEU A 135 -23.08 -4.32 -16.87
C LEU A 135 -22.84 -5.82 -17.06
N LEU A 136 -21.68 -6.34 -16.64
CA LEU A 136 -21.35 -7.77 -16.75
C LEU A 136 -22.32 -8.64 -15.95
N VAL A 137 -22.60 -8.31 -14.70
CA VAL A 137 -23.52 -9.07 -13.84
C VAL A 137 -24.95 -9.05 -14.38
N ASN A 138 -25.42 -7.88 -14.88
CA ASN A 138 -26.73 -7.78 -15.52
C ASN A 138 -26.81 -8.58 -16.85
N SER A 139 -25.74 -8.59 -17.63
CA SER A 139 -25.67 -9.37 -18.87
C SER A 139 -25.75 -10.88 -18.59
N LEU A 140 -25.06 -11.36 -17.51
CA LEU A 140 -25.18 -12.75 -17.06
C LEU A 140 -26.62 -13.12 -16.71
N TYR A 141 -27.29 -12.26 -15.93
CA TYR A 141 -28.70 -12.44 -15.61
C TYR A 141 -29.56 -12.48 -16.88
N GLY A 142 -29.29 -11.60 -17.85
CA GLY A 142 -29.97 -11.56 -19.16
C GLY A 142 -29.74 -12.80 -20.01
N MET A 143 -28.57 -13.41 -19.95
CA MET A 143 -28.22 -14.67 -20.64
C MET A 143 -28.91 -15.92 -20.03
N GLY A 144 -29.68 -15.76 -18.94
CA GLY A 144 -30.45 -16.85 -18.35
C GLY A 144 -29.89 -17.42 -17.06
N LEU A 145 -28.79 -16.88 -16.50
CA LEU A 145 -28.28 -17.26 -15.18
C LEU A 145 -29.11 -16.58 -14.06
N LYS A 146 -30.38 -17.02 -13.91
CA LYS A 146 -31.36 -16.39 -13.00
C LYS A 146 -31.45 -17.04 -11.63
N ASP A 147 -30.84 -18.22 -11.44
CA ASP A 147 -30.92 -18.96 -10.20
C ASP A 147 -29.96 -18.37 -9.15
N ALA A 148 -30.44 -18.20 -7.93
CA ALA A 148 -29.69 -17.68 -6.79
C ALA A 148 -28.37 -18.40 -6.49
N LYS A 149 -28.29 -19.70 -6.80
CA LYS A 149 -27.07 -20.50 -6.64
C LYS A 149 -25.86 -19.99 -7.41
N TYR A 150 -26.06 -19.20 -8.47
CA TYR A 150 -24.99 -18.63 -9.30
C TYR A 150 -24.38 -17.35 -8.70
N TYR A 151 -25.08 -16.72 -7.76
CA TYR A 151 -24.69 -15.44 -7.14
C TYR A 151 -24.27 -15.58 -5.68
N GLY A 152 -24.17 -16.81 -5.19
CA GLY A 152 -23.79 -17.13 -3.83
C GLY A 152 -25.00 -17.42 -2.93
N THR A 153 -24.77 -18.22 -1.90
CA THR A 153 -25.73 -18.51 -0.84
C THR A 153 -25.05 -18.25 0.50
N LYS A 154 -25.52 -17.25 1.20
CA LYS A 154 -24.94 -16.87 2.49
C LYS A 154 -25.01 -18.05 3.47
N LYS A 155 -23.87 -18.55 3.92
CA LYS A 155 -23.79 -19.45 5.06
C LYS A 155 -23.76 -18.59 6.32
N GLU A 156 -24.68 -18.87 7.25
CA GLU A 156 -24.62 -18.26 8.58
C GLU A 156 -23.29 -18.62 9.25
N ARG A 157 -22.44 -17.61 9.47
CA ARG A 157 -21.21 -17.76 10.24
C ARG A 157 -21.54 -17.60 11.72
N LYS A 158 -21.05 -18.51 12.56
CA LYS A 158 -21.15 -18.33 14.01
C LYS A 158 -20.37 -17.08 14.41
N GLY A 159 -21.03 -16.17 15.12
CA GLY A 159 -20.41 -14.96 15.63
C GLY A 159 -19.20 -15.28 16.50
N PHE A 160 -18.08 -14.61 16.23
CA PHE A 160 -16.92 -14.74 17.10
C PHE A 160 -16.97 -13.64 18.18
N PRO A 161 -16.72 -13.96 19.46
CA PRO A 161 -16.80 -13.00 20.56
C PRO A 161 -15.56 -12.08 20.61
N PHE A 162 -15.48 -11.14 19.67
CA PHE A 162 -14.35 -10.19 19.57
C PHE A 162 -14.27 -9.28 20.79
N VAL A 163 -15.42 -8.73 21.22
CA VAL A 163 -15.48 -7.76 22.32
C VAL A 163 -15.13 -8.43 23.66
N GLU A 164 -15.57 -9.65 23.89
CA GLU A 164 -15.24 -10.42 25.09
C GLU A 164 -13.75 -10.77 25.13
N LYS A 165 -13.15 -11.06 23.97
CA LYS A 165 -11.72 -11.39 23.85
C LYS A 165 -10.83 -10.15 23.63
N ARG A 166 -11.37 -8.93 23.75
CA ARG A 166 -10.62 -7.68 23.54
C ARG A 166 -9.31 -7.60 24.31
N LYS A 167 -9.27 -8.13 25.54
CA LYS A 167 -8.04 -8.12 26.35
C LYS A 167 -6.88 -8.85 25.66
N ILE A 168 -7.15 -9.98 25.00
CA ILE A 168 -6.12 -10.74 24.27
C ILE A 168 -5.58 -9.91 23.10
N PHE A 169 -6.48 -9.33 22.28
CA PHE A 169 -6.07 -8.52 21.14
C PHE A 169 -5.28 -7.27 21.58
N PHE A 170 -5.76 -6.56 22.60
CA PHE A 170 -5.03 -5.42 23.15
C PHE A 170 -3.66 -5.81 23.73
N THR A 171 -3.55 -6.96 24.42
CA THR A 171 -2.27 -7.44 24.94
C THR A 171 -1.29 -7.71 23.80
N ILE A 172 -1.72 -8.40 22.73
CA ILE A 172 -0.88 -8.66 21.57
C ILE A 172 -0.44 -7.34 20.92
N SER A 173 -1.36 -6.42 20.68
CA SER A 173 -1.07 -5.10 20.12
C SER A 173 -0.09 -4.30 20.98
N CYS A 174 -0.27 -4.29 22.30
CA CYS A 174 0.64 -3.61 23.22
C CYS A 174 2.05 -4.21 23.19
N ILE A 175 2.17 -5.54 23.12
CA ILE A 175 3.49 -6.20 23.01
C ILE A 175 4.18 -5.79 21.71
N LEU A 176 3.45 -5.82 20.59
CA LEU A 176 3.98 -5.40 19.29
C LEU A 176 4.38 -3.92 19.29
N LEU A 177 3.54 -3.04 19.83
CA LEU A 177 3.85 -1.61 19.92
C LEU A 177 5.06 -1.33 20.81
N LEU A 178 5.25 -2.07 21.92
CA LEU A 178 6.41 -1.95 22.78
C LEU A 178 7.68 -2.52 22.13
N ALA A 179 7.55 -3.51 21.26
CA ALA A 179 8.68 -4.05 20.51
C ALA A 179 9.28 -3.02 19.52
N VAL A 180 8.49 -2.06 19.04
CA VAL A 180 8.98 -1.01 18.10
C VAL A 180 10.06 -0.14 18.76
N PRO A 181 9.81 0.59 19.85
CA PRO A 181 10.86 1.39 20.50
C PRO A 181 12.01 0.53 21.02
N ALA A 182 11.76 -0.69 21.50
CA ALA A 182 12.81 -1.60 21.92
C ALA A 182 13.74 -1.95 20.75
N SER A 183 13.20 -2.29 19.57
CA SER A 183 13.98 -2.56 18.37
C SER A 183 14.73 -1.30 17.87
N MET A 184 14.13 -0.11 17.97
CA MET A 184 14.79 1.15 17.62
C MET A 184 16.03 1.40 18.50
N ILE A 185 15.91 1.21 19.81
CA ILE A 185 17.03 1.37 20.77
C ILE A 185 18.12 0.34 20.46
N PHE A 186 17.74 -0.93 20.27
CA PHE A 186 18.67 -2.01 19.93
C PHE A 186 19.43 -1.72 18.64
N MET A 187 18.72 -1.33 17.57
CA MET A 187 19.35 -1.02 16.29
C MET A 187 20.24 0.23 16.36
N HIS A 188 19.83 1.24 17.13
CA HIS A 188 20.66 2.43 17.35
C HIS A 188 21.98 2.08 18.06
N GLN A 189 21.95 1.21 19.06
CA GLN A 189 23.17 0.80 19.79
C GLN A 189 24.09 -0.09 18.96
N THR A 190 23.53 -0.97 18.11
CA THR A 190 24.31 -1.96 17.37
C THR A 190 24.77 -1.48 16.00
N LYS A 191 24.00 -0.60 15.35
CA LYS A 191 24.22 -0.13 13.97
C LYS A 191 24.35 1.40 13.86
N GLY A 192 24.43 2.14 14.97
CA GLY A 192 24.57 3.59 15.00
C GLY A 192 23.32 4.39 14.60
N SER A 193 22.32 3.76 14.02
CA SER A 193 21.06 4.41 13.65
C SER A 193 19.86 3.47 13.76
N ALA A 194 18.73 3.97 14.25
CA ALA A 194 17.49 3.19 14.38
C ALA A 194 16.93 2.76 13.01
N LEU A 195 16.97 3.65 12.02
CA LEU A 195 16.49 3.42 10.67
C LEU A 195 17.64 3.49 9.67
N ASN A 196 17.49 2.74 8.58
CA ASN A 196 18.38 2.84 7.43
C ASN A 196 17.84 3.90 6.45
N PHE A 197 18.22 5.17 6.66
CA PHE A 197 17.78 6.24 5.77
C PHE A 197 18.41 6.14 4.38
N GLY A 198 17.56 6.26 3.35
CA GLY A 198 18.00 6.38 1.97
C GLY A 198 18.59 7.75 1.64
N LEU A 199 19.20 7.87 0.46
CA LEU A 199 19.76 9.12 -0.02
C LEU A 199 18.77 10.27 -0.08
N ASP A 200 17.51 9.98 -0.37
CA ASP A 200 16.44 10.98 -0.39
C ASP A 200 16.33 11.77 0.91
N PHE A 201 16.67 11.16 2.04
CA PHE A 201 16.53 11.77 3.38
C PHE A 201 17.87 12.07 4.06
N LYS A 202 18.93 11.34 3.73
CA LYS A 202 20.27 11.54 4.29
C LYS A 202 21.09 12.51 3.42
N GLY A 203 20.81 12.55 2.12
CA GLY A 203 21.68 13.14 1.12
C GLY A 203 22.92 12.26 0.87
N GLY A 204 23.73 12.65 -0.08
CA GLY A 204 24.95 11.94 -0.41
C GLY A 204 25.02 11.48 -1.86
N THR A 205 25.96 10.60 -2.13
CA THR A 205 26.20 9.99 -3.44
C THR A 205 25.92 8.47 -3.36
N SER A 206 25.17 7.96 -4.32
CA SER A 206 25.03 6.52 -4.59
C SER A 206 25.86 6.17 -5.81
N ILE A 207 26.65 5.15 -5.69
CA ILE A 207 27.53 4.65 -6.74
C ILE A 207 27.05 3.23 -7.04
N ASN A 208 26.60 2.95 -8.25
CA ASN A 208 26.29 1.61 -8.69
C ASN A 208 27.49 1.07 -9.47
N VAL A 209 28.12 0.05 -8.92
CA VAL A 209 29.33 -0.58 -9.45
C VAL A 209 28.99 -2.00 -9.92
N PRO A 210 29.08 -2.29 -11.22
CA PRO A 210 28.94 -3.65 -11.73
C PRO A 210 30.28 -4.39 -11.59
N PHE A 211 30.41 -5.24 -10.59
CA PHE A 211 31.63 -6.05 -10.42
C PHE A 211 31.65 -7.23 -11.39
N ASN A 212 32.84 -7.63 -11.79
CA ASN A 212 33.05 -8.80 -12.66
C ASN A 212 32.79 -10.13 -11.92
N GLU A 213 32.91 -10.12 -10.60
CA GLU A 213 32.72 -11.28 -9.74
C GLU A 213 31.61 -11.04 -8.71
N ASP A 214 31.09 -12.13 -8.15
CA ASP A 214 30.01 -12.10 -7.17
C ASP A 214 30.59 -12.03 -5.75
N TYR A 215 30.75 -10.81 -5.23
CA TYR A 215 31.25 -10.56 -3.86
C TYR A 215 30.19 -10.90 -2.81
N SER A 216 30.58 -11.61 -1.75
CA SER A 216 29.76 -11.71 -0.54
C SER A 216 29.78 -10.39 0.25
N ILE A 217 28.85 -10.21 1.17
CA ILE A 217 28.80 -8.99 2.01
C ILE A 217 30.07 -8.85 2.86
N GLU A 218 30.61 -9.97 3.35
CA GLU A 218 31.85 -9.98 4.14
C GLU A 218 33.10 -9.60 3.32
N GLU A 219 33.14 -9.96 2.05
CA GLU A 219 34.23 -9.59 1.13
C GLU A 219 34.10 -8.10 0.75
N LEU A 220 32.89 -7.58 0.52
CA LEU A 220 32.65 -6.17 0.30
C LEU A 220 33.14 -5.31 1.47
N ASP A 221 32.84 -5.71 2.70
CA ASP A 221 33.27 -5.00 3.91
C ASP A 221 34.80 -5.05 4.10
N LYS A 222 35.47 -6.10 3.65
CA LYS A 222 36.93 -6.25 3.81
C LYS A 222 37.75 -5.65 2.67
N GLU A 223 37.29 -5.75 1.45
CA GLU A 223 38.06 -5.42 0.27
C GLU A 223 37.62 -4.10 -0.38
N VAL A 224 36.30 -3.89 -0.50
CA VAL A 224 35.75 -2.72 -1.21
C VAL A 224 35.61 -1.51 -0.29
N GLU A 225 35.10 -1.69 0.94
CA GLU A 225 34.89 -0.59 1.88
C GLU A 225 36.15 0.23 2.14
N PRO A 226 37.33 -0.38 2.44
CA PRO A 226 38.54 0.38 2.70
C PRO A 226 39.03 1.20 1.50
N VAL A 227 38.82 0.70 0.28
CA VAL A 227 39.20 1.40 -0.95
C VAL A 227 38.31 2.64 -1.14
N VAL A 228 37.01 2.49 -0.94
CA VAL A 228 36.05 3.61 -1.04
C VAL A 228 36.27 4.61 0.09
N GLU A 229 36.48 4.15 1.33
CA GLU A 229 36.78 5.00 2.47
C GLU A 229 38.08 5.81 2.27
N GLY A 230 39.09 5.19 1.69
CA GLY A 230 40.37 5.85 1.37
C GLY A 230 40.19 7.05 0.45
N VAL A 231 39.28 6.98 -0.52
CA VAL A 231 38.96 8.04 -1.46
C VAL A 231 37.95 9.04 -0.87
N THR A 232 36.86 8.53 -0.34
CA THR A 232 35.72 9.36 0.10
C THR A 232 35.94 9.99 1.48
N LYS A 233 36.84 9.42 2.28
CA LYS A 233 37.05 9.78 3.70
C LYS A 233 35.74 9.76 4.52
N ASP A 234 34.82 8.86 4.16
CA ASP A 234 33.56 8.61 4.83
C ASP A 234 33.61 7.25 5.53
N SER A 235 33.53 7.23 6.84
CA SER A 235 33.50 5.99 7.62
C SER A 235 32.08 5.39 7.77
N ASN A 236 31.06 6.01 7.17
CA ASN A 236 29.68 5.54 7.20
C ASN A 236 29.20 5.08 5.81
N ILE A 237 30.04 4.33 5.11
CA ILE A 237 29.70 3.75 3.84
C ILE A 237 28.66 2.65 4.04
N GLN A 238 27.65 2.61 3.18
CA GLN A 238 26.66 1.54 3.15
C GLN A 238 26.74 0.83 1.81
N MET A 239 27.01 -0.46 1.83
CA MET A 239 27.00 -1.28 0.63
C MET A 239 25.78 -2.19 0.59
N THR A 240 25.19 -2.32 -0.57
CA THR A 240 24.02 -3.16 -0.79
C THR A 240 24.18 -3.90 -2.11
N LYS A 241 24.13 -5.23 -2.04
CA LYS A 241 24.19 -6.08 -3.22
C LYS A 241 22.83 -6.11 -3.92
N VAL A 242 22.84 -6.02 -5.25
CA VAL A 242 21.64 -6.15 -6.07
C VAL A 242 21.36 -7.63 -6.32
N VAL A 243 20.15 -8.08 -5.96
CA VAL A 243 19.76 -9.48 -6.13
C VAL A 243 19.63 -9.79 -7.62
N GLY A 244 20.28 -10.88 -8.06
CA GLY A 244 20.22 -11.35 -9.44
C GLY A 244 21.30 -10.77 -10.37
N GLY A 245 22.30 -10.09 -9.82
CA GLY A 245 23.45 -9.57 -10.56
C GLY A 245 24.65 -9.34 -9.65
N ASN A 246 25.78 -8.96 -10.25
CA ASN A 246 27.01 -8.65 -9.55
C ASN A 246 27.11 -7.15 -9.19
N ASN A 247 26.01 -6.40 -9.32
CA ASN A 247 26.00 -4.98 -9.03
C ASN A 247 25.96 -4.74 -7.52
N VAL A 248 26.78 -3.78 -7.08
CA VAL A 248 26.79 -3.30 -5.70
C VAL A 248 26.50 -1.81 -5.67
N ILE A 249 25.54 -1.43 -4.85
CA ILE A 249 25.20 -0.03 -4.61
C ILE A 249 25.97 0.44 -3.38
N ILE A 250 26.89 1.37 -3.57
CA ILE A 250 27.71 1.99 -2.53
C ILE A 250 27.15 3.37 -2.23
N LYS A 251 26.76 3.64 -1.00
CA LYS A 251 26.25 4.94 -0.56
C LYS A 251 27.24 5.58 0.39
N THR A 252 27.57 6.85 0.09
CA THR A 252 28.53 7.63 0.84
C THR A 252 28.06 9.10 0.93
N ARG A 253 28.82 9.95 1.62
CA ARG A 253 28.59 11.39 1.63
C ARG A 253 28.53 11.97 0.21
N SER A 254 28.08 13.22 0.09
CA SER A 254 28.11 13.91 -1.21
C SER A 254 29.55 14.08 -1.71
N LEU A 255 29.82 13.59 -2.91
CA LEU A 255 31.11 13.63 -3.56
C LEU A 255 31.18 14.78 -4.59
N THR A 256 32.34 15.43 -4.66
CA THR A 256 32.66 16.36 -5.75
C THR A 256 32.94 15.59 -7.05
N LEU A 257 33.04 16.33 -8.18
CA LEU A 257 33.36 15.69 -9.46
C LEU A 257 34.74 15.03 -9.44
N GLU A 258 35.70 15.65 -8.77
CA GLU A 258 37.08 15.15 -8.63
C GLU A 258 37.09 13.86 -7.78
N GLU A 259 36.38 13.84 -6.68
CA GLU A 259 36.26 12.65 -5.82
C GLU A 259 35.58 11.49 -6.55
N ARG A 260 34.60 11.77 -7.41
CA ARG A 260 33.96 10.71 -8.22
C ARG A 260 34.92 10.11 -9.21
N GLU A 261 35.74 10.93 -9.87
CA GLU A 261 36.77 10.46 -10.79
C GLU A 261 37.80 9.58 -10.07
N GLN A 262 38.19 9.97 -8.85
CA GLN A 262 39.07 9.16 -8.02
C GLN A 262 38.43 7.82 -7.65
N VAL A 263 37.11 7.77 -7.38
CA VAL A 263 36.39 6.51 -7.15
C VAL A 263 36.36 5.67 -8.42
N TYR A 264 36.12 6.24 -9.60
CA TYR A 264 36.20 5.53 -10.89
C TYR A 264 37.53 4.83 -11.05
N GLN A 265 38.63 5.58 -10.88
CA GLN A 265 39.96 5.04 -11.00
C GLN A 265 40.26 3.98 -9.96
N ALA A 266 39.87 4.21 -8.71
CA ALA A 266 40.06 3.22 -7.64
C ALA A 266 39.31 1.91 -7.90
N MET A 267 38.10 1.97 -8.47
CA MET A 267 37.33 0.77 -8.83
C MET A 267 37.96 0.03 -10.01
N ALA A 268 38.43 0.76 -11.03
CA ALA A 268 39.12 0.15 -12.15
C ALA A 268 40.46 -0.49 -11.76
N ASP A 269 41.28 0.20 -10.96
CA ASP A 269 42.63 -0.24 -10.59
C ASP A 269 42.61 -1.45 -9.63
N ASN A 270 41.67 -1.49 -8.69
CA ASN A 270 41.61 -2.53 -7.66
C ASN A 270 40.74 -3.73 -8.05
N PHE A 271 39.67 -3.50 -8.84
CA PHE A 271 38.65 -4.55 -9.12
C PHE A 271 38.41 -4.76 -10.61
N GLY A 272 39.17 -4.08 -11.50
CA GLY A 272 39.05 -4.26 -12.95
C GLY A 272 37.67 -3.93 -13.51
N VAL A 273 36.91 -3.07 -12.83
CA VAL A 273 35.55 -2.67 -13.25
C VAL A 273 35.63 -1.68 -14.41
N ASP A 274 34.75 -1.84 -15.40
CA ASP A 274 34.62 -0.86 -16.48
C ASP A 274 34.02 0.44 -15.96
N THR A 275 34.80 1.50 -15.98
CA THR A 275 34.37 2.82 -15.49
C THR A 275 33.18 3.38 -16.24
N SER A 276 32.96 2.99 -17.51
CA SER A 276 31.82 3.42 -18.32
C SER A 276 30.47 2.88 -17.83
N GLU A 277 30.48 1.78 -17.09
CA GLU A 277 29.29 1.15 -16.54
C GLU A 277 28.96 1.62 -15.11
N ILE A 278 29.88 2.33 -14.44
CA ILE A 278 29.63 2.88 -13.11
C ILE A 278 28.70 4.10 -13.21
N THR A 279 27.61 4.08 -12.48
CA THR A 279 26.66 5.19 -12.45
C THR A 279 26.63 5.87 -11.08
N PHE A 280 26.43 7.20 -11.06
CA PHE A 280 26.36 8.03 -9.86
C PHE A 280 25.04 8.77 -9.79
N ASP A 281 24.38 8.64 -8.65
CA ASP A 281 23.28 9.49 -8.25
C ASP A 281 23.70 10.36 -7.07
N ASN A 282 23.47 11.66 -7.14
CA ASN A 282 23.84 12.57 -6.08
C ASN A 282 22.66 13.44 -5.65
N ILE A 283 22.37 13.44 -4.36
CA ILE A 283 21.34 14.28 -3.76
C ILE A 283 22.00 15.20 -2.73
N SER A 284 21.88 16.52 -2.98
CA SER A 284 22.43 17.50 -2.04
C SER A 284 21.71 17.45 -0.68
N SER A 285 22.43 17.78 0.40
CA SER A 285 21.86 17.83 1.75
C SER A 285 20.67 18.80 1.88
N THR A 286 20.65 19.87 1.09
CA THR A 286 19.53 20.83 1.06
C THR A 286 18.28 20.18 0.49
N VAL A 287 18.40 19.49 -0.65
CA VAL A 287 17.30 18.80 -1.30
C VAL A 287 16.77 17.65 -0.41
N SER A 288 17.65 16.87 0.19
CA SER A 288 17.22 15.76 1.06
C SER A 288 16.51 16.27 2.32
N LYS A 289 16.95 17.38 2.90
CA LYS A 289 16.28 18.02 4.03
C LYS A 289 14.88 18.53 3.65
N GLU A 290 14.75 19.14 2.49
CA GLU A 290 13.47 19.58 1.95
C GLU A 290 12.53 18.40 1.70
N MET A 291 13.03 17.33 1.08
CA MET A 291 12.26 16.09 0.85
C MET A 291 11.77 15.47 2.16
N SER A 292 12.63 15.37 3.17
CA SER A 292 12.27 14.86 4.49
C SER A 292 11.20 15.70 5.18
N GLN A 293 11.32 17.02 5.13
CA GLN A 293 10.32 17.94 5.69
C GLN A 293 8.98 17.85 4.97
N ASN A 294 8.99 17.78 3.64
CA ASN A 294 7.78 17.66 2.85
C ASN A 294 7.10 16.32 3.07
N ALA A 295 7.87 15.24 3.24
CA ALA A 295 7.37 13.93 3.60
C ALA A 295 6.64 13.95 4.96
N MET A 296 7.23 14.55 5.98
CA MET A 296 6.60 14.68 7.30
C MET A 296 5.31 15.53 7.24
N LYS A 297 5.35 16.65 6.52
CA LYS A 297 4.16 17.48 6.30
C LYS A 297 3.07 16.71 5.59
N ALA A 298 3.42 15.90 4.56
CA ALA A 298 2.47 15.10 3.81
C ALA A 298 1.73 14.10 4.71
N VAL A 299 2.45 13.38 5.58
CA VAL A 299 1.84 12.44 6.52
C VAL A 299 0.88 13.16 7.48
N ILE A 300 1.31 14.26 8.09
CA ILE A 300 0.49 15.02 9.04
C ILE A 300 -0.78 15.56 8.35
N ILE A 301 -0.63 16.19 7.19
CA ILE A 301 -1.76 16.76 6.45
C ILE A 301 -2.73 15.67 6.00
N ALA A 302 -2.22 14.53 5.50
CA ALA A 302 -3.07 13.41 5.11
C ALA A 302 -3.89 12.87 6.28
N VAL A 303 -3.26 12.63 7.44
CA VAL A 303 -3.94 12.17 8.66
C VAL A 303 -5.02 13.16 9.10
N VAL A 304 -4.73 14.45 9.10
CA VAL A 304 -5.72 15.49 9.46
C VAL A 304 -6.88 15.52 8.46
N CYS A 305 -6.59 15.49 7.16
CA CYS A 305 -7.64 15.48 6.14
C CYS A 305 -8.52 14.23 6.23
N MET A 306 -7.93 13.05 6.49
CA MET A 306 -8.67 11.80 6.68
C MET A 306 -9.54 11.86 7.94
N LEU A 307 -9.01 12.38 9.05
CA LEU A 307 -9.76 12.57 10.29
C LEU A 307 -10.98 13.46 10.06
N LEU A 308 -10.79 14.60 9.39
CA LEU A 308 -11.87 15.52 9.05
C LEU A 308 -12.92 14.85 8.15
N TYR A 309 -12.46 14.10 7.13
CA TYR A 309 -13.36 13.37 6.24
C TYR A 309 -14.22 12.35 7.02
N ILE A 310 -13.61 11.53 7.87
CA ILE A 310 -14.32 10.51 8.65
C ILE A 310 -15.28 11.16 9.63
N TRP A 311 -14.86 12.23 10.29
CA TRP A 311 -15.73 12.97 11.21
C TRP A 311 -16.98 13.54 10.50
N ILE A 312 -16.80 14.17 9.35
CA ILE A 312 -17.92 14.69 8.54
C ILE A 312 -18.83 13.55 8.07
N ARG A 313 -18.24 12.42 7.65
CA ARG A 313 -18.95 11.26 7.09
C ARG A 313 -19.79 10.53 8.12
N PHE A 314 -19.24 10.28 9.29
CA PHE A 314 -19.94 9.54 10.36
C PHE A 314 -20.68 10.45 11.34
N ARG A 315 -20.35 11.73 11.39
CA ARG A 315 -20.92 12.73 12.32
C ARG A 315 -20.78 12.32 13.80
N ASP A 316 -19.80 11.48 14.11
CA ASP A 316 -19.48 11.03 15.46
C ASP A 316 -17.97 10.98 15.64
N ILE A 317 -17.47 11.76 16.60
CA ILE A 317 -16.03 11.86 16.91
C ILE A 317 -15.45 10.53 17.40
N ARG A 318 -16.27 9.65 17.99
CA ARG A 318 -15.81 8.35 18.49
C ARG A 318 -15.37 7.45 17.35
N PHE A 319 -16.11 7.42 16.24
CA PHE A 319 -15.71 6.69 15.03
C PHE A 319 -14.41 7.28 14.44
N ALA A 320 -14.35 8.60 14.33
CA ALA A 320 -13.17 9.26 13.78
C ALA A 320 -11.91 9.00 14.64
N SER A 321 -12.01 9.17 15.96
CA SER A 321 -10.87 8.94 16.86
C SER A 321 -10.44 7.48 16.90
N SER A 322 -11.37 6.53 16.92
CA SER A 322 -11.02 5.09 16.90
C SER A 322 -10.38 4.66 15.58
N ALA A 323 -10.84 5.21 14.43
CA ALA A 323 -10.20 4.97 13.15
C ALA A 323 -8.75 5.48 13.13
N ILE A 324 -8.52 6.70 13.63
CA ILE A 324 -7.16 7.26 13.70
C ILE A 324 -6.26 6.46 14.65
N LEU A 325 -6.76 6.01 15.79
CA LEU A 325 -5.99 5.16 16.70
C LEU A 325 -5.60 3.83 16.05
N ALA A 326 -6.53 3.18 15.35
CA ALA A 326 -6.23 1.96 14.59
C ALA A 326 -5.18 2.23 13.51
N LEU A 327 -5.31 3.34 12.79
CA LEU A 327 -4.38 3.76 11.76
C LEU A 327 -2.96 4.03 12.31
N MET A 328 -2.87 4.73 13.45
CA MET A 328 -1.59 4.98 14.13
C MET A 328 -0.93 3.68 14.60
N HIS A 329 -1.74 2.72 15.07
CA HIS A 329 -1.26 1.38 15.40
C HIS A 329 -0.65 0.70 14.18
N ASP A 330 -1.35 0.67 13.04
CA ASP A 330 -0.90 0.00 11.82
C ASP A 330 0.40 0.63 11.29
N ILE A 331 0.48 1.98 11.28
CA ILE A 331 1.70 2.70 10.93
C ILE A 331 2.85 2.30 11.84
N ALA A 332 2.62 2.25 13.15
CA ALA A 332 3.67 1.93 14.11
C ALA A 332 4.21 0.50 13.91
N ILE A 333 3.34 -0.47 13.60
CA ILE A 333 3.76 -1.84 13.30
C ILE A 333 4.59 -1.90 12.01
N VAL A 334 4.13 -1.26 10.92
CA VAL A 334 4.89 -1.20 9.66
C VAL A 334 6.23 -0.52 9.87
N PHE A 335 6.26 0.58 10.62
CA PHE A 335 7.49 1.29 10.96
C PHE A 335 8.46 0.40 11.75
N GLY A 336 7.95 -0.35 12.73
CA GLY A 336 8.72 -1.34 13.48
C GLY A 336 9.32 -2.42 12.57
N PHE A 337 8.57 -2.89 11.58
CA PHE A 337 9.09 -3.83 10.60
C PHE A 337 10.27 -3.24 9.81
N TYR A 338 10.19 -1.96 9.38
CA TYR A 338 11.29 -1.28 8.70
C TYR A 338 12.54 -1.11 9.60
N VAL A 339 12.34 -0.88 10.90
CA VAL A 339 13.46 -0.83 11.86
C VAL A 339 14.20 -2.18 11.90
N VAL A 340 13.46 -3.29 12.02
CA VAL A 340 14.05 -4.63 12.18
C VAL A 340 14.64 -5.14 10.85
N SER A 341 13.93 -4.97 9.74
CA SER A 341 14.36 -5.45 8.42
C SER A 341 15.49 -4.64 7.79
N ARG A 342 15.77 -3.44 8.33
CA ARG A 342 16.78 -2.50 7.78
C ARG A 342 16.54 -2.12 6.33
N ILE A 343 15.33 -2.28 5.82
CA ILE A 343 14.95 -1.80 4.49
C ILE A 343 15.15 -0.27 4.44
N SER A 344 15.65 0.23 3.31
CA SER A 344 15.96 1.65 3.15
C SER A 344 14.69 2.51 3.22
N VAL A 345 14.72 3.55 4.06
CA VAL A 345 13.65 4.53 4.26
C VAL A 345 13.94 5.76 3.39
N GLY A 346 13.28 5.84 2.25
CA GLY A 346 13.39 6.96 1.30
C GLY A 346 12.03 7.54 0.94
N SER A 347 11.98 8.31 -0.13
CA SER A 347 10.74 8.92 -0.64
C SER A 347 9.66 7.88 -1.00
N THR A 348 10.06 6.74 -1.54
CA THR A 348 9.16 5.62 -1.84
C THR A 348 8.52 5.05 -0.57
N PHE A 349 9.24 5.01 0.57
CA PHE A 349 8.67 4.61 1.86
C PHE A 349 7.48 5.49 2.25
N ILE A 350 7.59 6.81 2.05
CA ILE A 350 6.49 7.75 2.36
C ILE A 350 5.27 7.48 1.46
N ALA A 351 5.51 7.19 0.19
CA ALA A 351 4.44 6.79 -0.73
C ALA A 351 3.73 5.51 -0.25
N CYS A 352 4.49 4.49 0.15
CA CYS A 352 3.95 3.26 0.72
C CYS A 352 3.17 3.53 2.02
N MET A 353 3.71 4.33 2.93
CA MET A 353 3.04 4.67 4.20
C MET A 353 1.73 5.40 3.98
N LEU A 354 1.69 6.40 3.09
CA LEU A 354 0.46 7.12 2.77
C LEU A 354 -0.58 6.22 2.07
N THR A 355 -0.11 5.27 1.29
CA THR A 355 -0.98 4.27 0.67
C THR A 355 -1.58 3.31 1.71
N ILE A 356 -0.75 2.81 2.63
CA ILE A 356 -1.21 1.95 3.74
C ILE A 356 -2.22 2.71 4.60
N LEU A 357 -1.97 4.01 4.87
CA LEU A 357 -2.91 4.89 5.54
C LEU A 357 -4.28 4.91 4.86
N GLY A 358 -4.31 5.14 3.55
CA GLY A 358 -5.55 5.20 2.78
C GLY A 358 -6.27 3.84 2.70
N TYR A 359 -5.51 2.75 2.56
CA TYR A 359 -6.06 1.40 2.43
C TYR A 359 -6.54 0.81 3.76
N SER A 360 -5.77 0.96 4.84
CA SER A 360 -6.14 0.46 6.17
C SER A 360 -7.44 1.08 6.68
N ILE A 361 -7.62 2.38 6.42
CA ILE A 361 -8.85 3.08 6.82
C ILE A 361 -10.10 2.55 6.09
N ASN A 362 -9.94 2.02 4.86
CA ASN A 362 -11.04 1.44 4.09
C ASN A 362 -11.69 0.27 4.83
N SER A 363 -10.89 -0.68 5.33
CA SER A 363 -11.38 -1.82 6.11
C SER A 363 -12.11 -1.36 7.38
N THR A 364 -11.59 -0.33 8.06
CA THR A 364 -12.21 0.26 9.25
C THR A 364 -13.56 0.91 8.92
N ILE A 365 -13.65 1.63 7.80
CA ILE A 365 -14.91 2.27 7.33
C ILE A 365 -15.97 1.21 7.03
N VAL A 366 -15.60 0.10 6.37
CA VAL A 366 -16.54 -0.99 6.06
C VAL A 366 -17.13 -1.59 7.34
N ILE A 367 -16.30 -1.82 8.37
CA ILE A 367 -16.76 -2.29 9.68
C ILE A 367 -17.68 -1.26 10.33
N PHE A 368 -17.33 0.02 10.30
CA PHE A 368 -18.14 1.08 10.90
C PHE A 368 -19.49 1.27 10.20
N ASP A 369 -19.52 1.21 8.89
CA ASP A 369 -20.78 1.24 8.13
C ASP A 369 -21.66 0.04 8.49
N ARG A 370 -21.07 -1.14 8.69
CA ARG A 370 -21.80 -2.33 9.13
C ARG A 370 -22.34 -2.17 10.56
N ILE A 371 -21.56 -1.67 11.50
CA ILE A 371 -22.01 -1.38 12.87
C ILE A 371 -23.17 -0.40 12.84
N ARG A 372 -23.07 0.67 12.04
CA ARG A 372 -24.13 1.67 11.89
C ARG A 372 -25.39 1.09 11.25
N GLU A 373 -25.25 0.20 10.27
CA GLU A 373 -26.37 -0.49 9.64
C GLU A 373 -27.09 -1.39 10.65
N ASN A 374 -26.34 -2.24 11.37
CA ASN A 374 -26.88 -3.19 12.34
C ASN A 374 -27.44 -2.50 13.61
N THR A 375 -26.98 -1.29 13.93
CA THR A 375 -27.52 -0.50 15.05
C THR A 375 -28.91 0.08 14.74
N LYS A 376 -29.22 0.34 13.46
CA LYS A 376 -30.49 0.91 13.06
C LYS A 376 -31.65 -0.08 13.26
N GLY A 377 -32.50 0.20 14.23
CA GLY A 377 -33.68 -0.63 14.51
C GLY A 377 -33.43 -1.86 15.38
N SER A 378 -32.19 -2.12 15.79
CA SER A 378 -31.85 -3.23 16.68
C SER A 378 -32.05 -2.83 18.15
N ARG A 379 -32.54 -3.79 18.95
CA ARG A 379 -32.62 -3.71 20.43
C ARG A 379 -31.49 -4.52 21.10
N ALA A 380 -30.59 -5.11 20.32
CA ALA A 380 -29.47 -5.88 20.84
C ALA A 380 -28.45 -4.98 21.57
N LYS A 381 -27.66 -5.58 22.45
CA LYS A 381 -26.57 -4.85 23.13
C LYS A 381 -25.49 -4.46 22.12
N LEU A 382 -24.83 -3.34 22.38
CA LEU A 382 -23.79 -2.80 21.50
C LEU A 382 -22.68 -3.84 21.24
N ASP A 383 -22.27 -4.61 22.26
CA ASP A 383 -21.23 -5.63 22.16
C ASP A 383 -21.63 -6.76 21.17
N GLU A 384 -22.91 -7.15 21.17
CA GLU A 384 -23.45 -8.14 20.24
C GLU A 384 -23.46 -7.60 18.81
N ILE A 385 -23.89 -6.35 18.64
CA ILE A 385 -23.90 -5.67 17.34
C ILE A 385 -22.49 -5.56 16.77
N VAL A 386 -21.50 -5.20 17.59
CA VAL A 386 -20.09 -5.10 17.17
C VAL A 386 -19.54 -6.46 16.78
N ASN A 387 -19.76 -7.51 17.60
CA ASN A 387 -19.31 -8.86 17.30
C ASN A 387 -19.90 -9.38 15.96
N GLU A 388 -21.20 -9.16 15.78
CA GLU A 388 -21.90 -9.54 14.57
C GLU A 388 -21.39 -8.78 13.36
N SER A 389 -21.22 -7.45 13.48
CA SER A 389 -20.75 -6.59 12.40
C SER A 389 -19.34 -6.97 11.94
N ILE A 390 -18.41 -7.23 12.88
CA ILE A 390 -17.07 -7.68 12.55
C ILE A 390 -17.12 -9.06 11.88
N THR A 391 -17.93 -10.00 12.41
CA THR A 391 -18.08 -11.34 11.82
C THR A 391 -18.65 -11.30 10.40
N GLN A 392 -19.54 -10.36 10.11
CA GLN A 392 -20.14 -10.19 8.78
C GLN A 392 -19.20 -9.56 7.76
N THR A 393 -18.21 -8.79 8.21
CA THR A 393 -17.27 -8.08 7.35
C THR A 393 -15.96 -8.84 7.11
N LEU A 394 -15.65 -9.85 7.95
CA LEU A 394 -14.52 -10.79 7.79
C LEU A 394 -14.95 -12.01 6.96
#